data_a04b0526ea6a5f84991393ee607a0929
#
_entry.id   a04b0526ea6a5f84991393ee607a0929
#
_cell.length_a   1.000
_cell.length_b   1.000
_cell.length_c   1.000
_cell.angle_alpha   90.00
_cell.angle_beta   90.00
_cell.angle_gamma   90.00
#
_symmetry.space_group_name_H-M   'P 1'
#
loop_
_entity.id
_entity.type
_entity.pdbx_description
1 polymer ?
#
loop_
_entity_poly.entity_id
_entity_poly.type
_entity_poly.pdbx_seq_one_letter_code
_entity_poly.pdbx_strand_id
1 'polypeptide(L)'
;MPHAEHTVTIARPQKDVFDYLAEGTNNREWRAGVLEISRTSDADGQGATYRQVLAGPGGRRIGGDYQVTVFDPPRRLEFQVTAGPARPTGVFELSENADQSTRVRFSLDLSPAGLMKLMTPMISRQMQREVAQLDNLKTILERTP
;
A
#
# COMPACT_ATOMS: atom_id res chain seq x y z
N MET A 1 4.92 -6.70 17.73
CA MET A 1 4.02 -6.78 16.57
C MET A 1 4.75 -6.26 15.34
N PRO A 2 4.70 -6.98 14.21
CA PRO A 2 5.36 -6.49 13.02
C PRO A 2 4.82 -5.15 12.56
N HIS A 3 5.74 -4.24 12.31
CA HIS A 3 5.47 -2.91 11.80
C HIS A 3 6.56 -2.56 10.80
N ALA A 4 6.20 -1.93 9.70
CA ALA A 4 7.15 -1.39 8.75
C ALA A 4 6.66 -0.04 8.25
N GLU A 5 7.57 0.85 7.95
CA GLU A 5 7.23 2.14 7.37
C GLU A 5 8.34 2.66 6.48
N HIS A 6 7.97 3.49 5.53
CA HIS A 6 8.90 4.16 4.63
C HIS A 6 8.32 5.51 4.24
N THR A 7 9.18 6.48 4.04
CA THR A 7 8.77 7.84 3.68
C THR A 7 9.55 8.31 2.47
N VAL A 8 8.86 8.96 1.53
CA VAL A 8 9.50 9.61 0.38
C VAL A 8 8.91 11.00 0.20
N THR A 9 9.64 11.86 -0.50
CA THR A 9 9.14 13.14 -0.98
C THR A 9 9.04 13.07 -2.50
N ILE A 10 7.85 13.35 -3.02
CA ILE A 10 7.54 13.27 -4.45
C ILE A 10 7.32 14.69 -4.97
N ALA A 11 8.00 15.05 -6.06
CA ALA A 11 7.92 16.38 -6.66
C ALA A 11 6.62 16.53 -7.48
N ARG A 12 5.48 16.29 -6.84
CA ARG A 12 4.15 16.41 -7.44
C ARG A 12 3.17 16.93 -6.38
N PRO A 13 2.10 17.63 -6.82
CA PRO A 13 1.08 18.12 -5.88
C PRO A 13 0.42 17.00 -5.10
N GLN A 14 0.03 17.31 -3.87
CA GLN A 14 -0.57 16.35 -2.95
C GLN A 14 -1.81 15.67 -3.54
N LYS A 15 -2.66 16.44 -4.22
CA LYS A 15 -3.87 15.90 -4.83
C LYS A 15 -3.53 14.86 -5.89
N ASP A 16 -2.53 15.12 -6.72
CA ASP A 16 -2.14 14.19 -7.79
C ASP A 16 -1.62 12.88 -7.23
N VAL A 17 -0.79 12.97 -6.18
CA VAL A 17 -0.25 11.78 -5.51
C VAL A 17 -1.36 10.97 -4.85
N PHE A 18 -2.27 11.65 -4.15
CA PHE A 18 -3.40 10.99 -3.50
C PHE A 18 -4.29 10.30 -4.52
N ASP A 19 -4.65 11.00 -5.60
CA ASP A 19 -5.55 10.43 -6.62
C ASP A 19 -4.95 9.18 -7.26
N TYR A 20 -3.64 9.19 -7.49
CA TYR A 20 -2.94 8.01 -8.02
C TYR A 20 -2.99 6.82 -7.06
N LEU A 21 -2.72 7.06 -5.77
CA LEU A 21 -2.78 6.01 -4.74
C LEU A 21 -4.20 5.50 -4.52
N ALA A 22 -5.18 6.39 -4.60
CA ALA A 22 -6.58 6.03 -4.38
C ALA A 22 -7.14 5.11 -5.48
N GLU A 23 -6.56 5.15 -6.68
CA GLU A 23 -6.90 4.20 -7.72
C GLU A 23 -6.09 2.93 -7.51
N GLY A 24 -6.68 1.96 -6.79
CA GLY A 24 -5.97 0.75 -6.36
C GLY A 24 -5.38 -0.07 -7.50
N THR A 25 -5.97 -0.01 -8.70
CA THR A 25 -5.43 -0.73 -9.85
C THR A 25 -4.03 -0.23 -10.25
N ASN A 26 -3.64 0.96 -9.83
CA ASN A 26 -2.29 1.47 -10.04
C ASN A 26 -1.25 0.75 -9.16
N ASN A 27 -1.67 0.02 -8.14
CA ASN A 27 -0.72 -0.71 -7.27
C ASN A 27 0.23 -1.60 -8.06
N ARG A 28 -0.26 -2.19 -9.14
CA ARG A 28 0.53 -3.07 -9.98
C ARG A 28 1.71 -2.34 -10.64
N GLU A 29 1.59 -1.04 -10.83
CA GLU A 29 2.61 -0.24 -11.51
C GLU A 29 3.82 0.04 -10.61
N TRP A 30 3.62 0.19 -9.32
CA TRP A 30 4.70 0.56 -8.41
C TRP A 30 5.03 -0.49 -7.36
N ARG A 31 4.12 -1.41 -7.06
CA ARG A 31 4.37 -2.49 -6.10
C ARG A 31 4.72 -3.75 -6.86
N ALA A 32 6.01 -4.08 -6.88
CA ALA A 32 6.53 -5.20 -7.67
C ALA A 32 5.91 -6.55 -7.30
N GLY A 33 5.44 -6.70 -6.05
CA GLY A 33 4.80 -7.92 -5.58
C GLY A 33 3.35 -8.10 -6.00
N VAL A 34 2.72 -7.08 -6.59
CA VAL A 34 1.32 -7.17 -7.02
C VAL A 34 1.27 -7.77 -8.42
N LEU A 35 0.72 -8.99 -8.53
CA LEU A 35 0.63 -9.73 -9.80
C LEU A 35 -0.65 -9.40 -10.54
N GLU A 36 -1.75 -9.25 -9.84
CA GLU A 36 -3.06 -8.92 -10.40
C GLU A 36 -3.82 -8.06 -9.41
N ILE A 37 -4.62 -7.13 -9.92
CA ILE A 37 -5.53 -6.33 -9.09
C ILE A 37 -6.72 -5.87 -9.92
N SER A 38 -7.91 -5.94 -9.32
CA SER A 38 -9.14 -5.42 -9.92
C SER A 38 -10.07 -4.93 -8.83
N ARG A 39 -10.82 -3.85 -9.11
CA ARG A 39 -11.83 -3.37 -8.18
C ARG A 39 -13.05 -4.27 -8.24
N THR A 40 -13.55 -4.68 -7.08
CA THR A 40 -14.71 -5.56 -6.97
C THR A 40 -15.97 -4.84 -6.47
N SER A 41 -15.83 -3.59 -6.00
CA SER A 41 -16.96 -2.76 -5.63
C SER A 41 -17.37 -1.85 -6.78
N ASP A 42 -18.65 -1.42 -6.80
CA ASP A 42 -19.14 -0.47 -7.80
C ASP A 42 -18.59 0.93 -7.57
N ALA A 43 -18.51 1.33 -6.29
CA ALA A 43 -18.04 2.64 -5.90
C ALA A 43 -16.57 2.60 -5.49
N ASP A 44 -15.87 3.73 -5.68
CA ASP A 44 -14.55 3.95 -5.11
C ASP A 44 -14.68 4.68 -3.77
N GLY A 45 -13.54 5.04 -3.17
CA GLY A 45 -13.51 5.73 -1.87
C GLY A 45 -13.64 4.78 -0.70
N GLN A 46 -14.19 5.28 0.42
CA GLN A 46 -14.34 4.47 1.63
C GLN A 46 -15.28 3.30 1.37
N GLY A 47 -14.86 2.11 1.79
CA GLY A 47 -15.60 0.89 1.56
C GLY A 47 -15.29 0.20 0.24
N ALA A 48 -14.52 0.83 -0.65
CA ALA A 48 -14.12 0.19 -1.91
C ALA A 48 -13.35 -1.10 -1.64
N THR A 49 -13.62 -2.13 -2.44
CA THR A 49 -12.96 -3.43 -2.30
C THR A 49 -12.20 -3.78 -3.57
N TYR A 50 -11.09 -4.48 -3.37
CA TYR A 50 -10.21 -4.91 -4.47
C TYR A 50 -9.85 -6.38 -4.30
N ARG A 51 -9.84 -7.10 -5.41
CA ARG A 51 -9.22 -8.41 -5.48
C ARG A 51 -7.77 -8.20 -5.87
N GLN A 52 -6.86 -8.72 -5.07
CA GLN A 52 -5.43 -8.55 -5.31
C GLN A 52 -4.71 -9.87 -5.12
N VAL A 53 -3.80 -10.18 -6.04
CA VAL A 53 -2.95 -11.37 -5.96
C VAL A 53 -1.52 -10.91 -5.82
N LEU A 54 -0.83 -11.44 -4.83
CA LEU A 54 0.54 -11.06 -4.50
C LEU A 54 1.50 -12.23 -4.76
N ALA A 55 2.76 -11.88 -5.06
CA ALA A 55 3.85 -12.85 -5.10
C ALA A 55 4.29 -13.11 -3.66
N GLY A 56 4.11 -14.34 -3.20
CA GLY A 56 4.57 -14.78 -1.90
C GLY A 56 5.95 -15.43 -1.98
N PRO A 57 6.40 -16.00 -0.86
CA PRO A 57 7.69 -16.69 -0.80
C PRO A 57 7.78 -17.78 -1.87
N GLY A 58 8.93 -17.86 -2.55
CA GLY A 58 9.14 -18.84 -3.61
C GLY A 58 8.33 -18.58 -4.88
N GLY A 59 7.78 -17.38 -5.04
CA GLY A 59 6.97 -17.04 -6.21
C GLY A 59 5.54 -17.55 -6.16
N ARG A 60 5.08 -18.06 -5.02
CA ARG A 60 3.70 -18.55 -4.87
C ARG A 60 2.72 -17.39 -4.97
N ARG A 61 1.59 -17.65 -5.62
CA ARG A 61 0.51 -16.67 -5.71
C ARG A 61 -0.30 -16.74 -4.41
N ILE A 62 -0.41 -15.60 -3.71
CA ILE A 62 -1.19 -15.52 -2.48
C ILE A 62 -2.24 -14.42 -2.59
N GLY A 63 -3.36 -14.60 -1.88
CA GLY A 63 -4.40 -13.59 -1.83
C GLY A 63 -3.98 -12.37 -1.02
N GLY A 64 -4.35 -11.21 -1.51
CA GLY A 64 -4.11 -9.95 -0.83
C GLY A 64 -5.28 -8.99 -1.00
N ASP A 65 -6.49 -9.52 -1.17
CA ASP A 65 -7.69 -8.72 -1.28
C ASP A 65 -7.77 -7.73 -0.13
N TYR A 66 -8.26 -6.52 -0.39
CA TYR A 66 -8.35 -5.52 0.65
C TYR A 66 -9.58 -4.63 0.49
N GLN A 67 -9.90 -3.93 1.57
CA GLN A 67 -10.96 -2.94 1.61
C GLN A 67 -10.39 -1.61 2.08
N VAL A 68 -10.79 -0.53 1.43
CA VAL A 68 -10.44 0.82 1.86
C VAL A 68 -11.29 1.16 3.08
N THR A 69 -10.65 1.43 4.20
CA THR A 69 -11.33 1.69 5.48
C THR A 69 -11.39 3.16 5.84
N VAL A 70 -10.40 3.95 5.38
CA VAL A 70 -10.39 5.42 5.55
C VAL A 70 -10.05 6.04 4.22
N PHE A 71 -10.84 7.02 3.82
CA PHE A 71 -10.64 7.78 2.57
C PHE A 71 -10.82 9.26 2.90
N ASP A 72 -9.72 9.96 3.13
CA ASP A 72 -9.70 11.37 3.50
C ASP A 72 -8.76 12.15 2.55
N PRO A 73 -9.24 12.49 1.34
CA PRO A 73 -8.42 13.22 0.37
C PRO A 73 -8.07 14.62 0.88
N PRO A 74 -6.89 15.11 0.61
CA PRO A 74 -5.74 14.44 0.01
C PRO A 74 -4.72 13.96 1.04
N ARG A 75 -5.14 13.68 2.29
CA ARG A 75 -4.26 13.50 3.43
C ARG A 75 -4.05 12.05 3.86
N ARG A 76 -5.08 11.20 3.77
CA ARG A 76 -5.00 9.88 4.39
C ARG A 76 -5.82 8.85 3.64
N LEU A 77 -5.21 7.69 3.44
CA LEU A 77 -5.84 6.53 2.84
C LEU A 77 -5.42 5.31 3.65
N GLU A 78 -6.40 4.56 4.19
CA GLU A 78 -6.12 3.33 4.92
C GLU A 78 -6.84 2.16 4.26
N PHE A 79 -6.21 1.00 4.33
CA PHE A 79 -6.82 -0.23 3.84
C PHE A 79 -6.54 -1.38 4.79
N GLN A 80 -7.46 -2.35 4.79
CA GLN A 80 -7.34 -3.58 5.55
C GLN A 80 -7.30 -4.75 4.57
N VAL A 81 -6.24 -5.54 4.63
CA VAL A 81 -6.15 -6.78 3.83
C VAL A 81 -7.13 -7.78 4.44
N THR A 82 -7.93 -8.42 3.58
CA THR A 82 -9.04 -9.29 4.00
C THR A 82 -8.88 -10.74 3.56
N ALA A 83 -7.83 -11.05 2.81
CA ALA A 83 -7.56 -12.41 2.33
C ALA A 83 -6.08 -12.73 2.46
N GLY A 84 -5.77 -14.03 2.40
CA GLY A 84 -4.40 -14.50 2.51
C GLY A 84 -3.99 -14.82 3.94
N PRO A 85 -2.78 -15.34 4.11
CA PRO A 85 -2.30 -15.78 5.44
C PRO A 85 -1.95 -14.61 6.36
N ALA A 86 -1.52 -13.48 5.81
CA ALA A 86 -1.18 -12.28 6.57
C ALA A 86 -2.12 -11.16 6.15
N ARG A 87 -2.75 -10.48 7.12
CA ARG A 87 -3.77 -9.47 6.84
C ARG A 87 -3.42 -8.15 7.53
N PRO A 88 -2.39 -7.46 7.03
CA PRO A 88 -1.99 -6.19 7.63
C PRO A 88 -2.98 -5.07 7.36
N THR A 89 -2.89 -4.03 8.19
CA THR A 89 -3.50 -2.74 7.93
C THR A 89 -2.45 -1.85 7.28
N GLY A 90 -2.79 -1.21 6.18
CA GLY A 90 -1.91 -0.27 5.49
C GLY A 90 -2.41 1.16 5.62
N VAL A 91 -1.48 2.09 5.77
CA VAL A 91 -1.81 3.51 5.91
C VAL A 91 -0.88 4.33 5.02
N PHE A 92 -1.48 5.19 4.19
CA PHE A 92 -0.77 6.25 3.49
C PHE A 92 -1.13 7.58 4.12
N GLU A 93 -0.12 8.31 4.56
CA GLU A 93 -0.28 9.66 5.10
C GLU A 93 0.48 10.63 4.20
N LEU A 94 -0.21 11.65 3.71
CA LEU A 94 0.34 12.64 2.78
C LEU A 94 0.28 14.02 3.40
N SER A 95 1.38 14.76 3.25
CA SER A 95 1.43 16.17 3.65
C SER A 95 2.14 16.97 2.58
N GLU A 96 1.73 18.23 2.42
CA GLU A 96 2.31 19.12 1.42
C GLU A 96 3.48 19.88 2.05
N ASN A 97 4.60 19.94 1.32
CA ASN A 97 5.76 20.74 1.70
C ASN A 97 5.62 22.15 1.13
N ALA A 98 6.46 23.08 1.64
CA ALA A 98 6.41 24.48 1.22
C ALA A 98 6.66 24.69 -0.28
N ASP A 99 7.40 23.78 -0.92
CA ASP A 99 7.71 23.84 -2.36
C ASP A 99 6.67 23.11 -3.23
N GLN A 100 5.51 22.76 -2.65
CA GLN A 100 4.43 22.04 -3.31
C GLN A 100 4.78 20.60 -3.68
N SER A 101 5.87 20.05 -3.16
CA SER A 101 6.11 18.62 -3.21
C SER A 101 5.29 17.93 -2.11
N THR A 102 5.19 16.62 -2.18
CA THR A 102 4.37 15.84 -1.26
C THR A 102 5.24 14.85 -0.50
N ARG A 103 5.11 14.88 0.82
CA ARG A 103 5.71 13.86 1.68
C ARG A 103 4.69 12.74 1.85
N VAL A 104 5.11 11.52 1.52
CA VAL A 104 4.26 10.33 1.63
C VAL A 104 4.89 9.36 2.61
N ARG A 105 4.13 8.95 3.60
CA ARG A 105 4.52 7.89 4.53
C ARG A 105 3.59 6.71 4.33
N PHE A 106 4.17 5.54 4.06
CA PHE A 106 3.45 4.28 3.93
C PHE A 106 3.84 3.37 5.08
N SER A 107 2.87 2.90 5.83
CA SER A 107 3.11 1.99 6.94
C SER A 107 2.22 0.76 6.84
N LEU A 108 2.74 -0.36 7.33
CA LEU A 108 2.02 -1.63 7.45
C LEU A 108 2.13 -2.11 8.88
N ASP A 109 1.02 -2.54 9.44
CA ASP A 109 0.93 -3.10 10.78
C ASP A 109 0.20 -4.44 10.73
N LEU A 110 0.73 -5.42 11.44
CA LEU A 110 0.17 -6.75 11.49
C LEU A 110 0.18 -7.26 12.92
N SER A 111 -0.95 -7.85 13.34
CA SER A 111 -1.05 -8.57 14.62
C SER A 111 -1.06 -10.06 14.32
N PRO A 112 0.12 -10.72 14.34
CA PRO A 112 0.16 -12.15 14.05
C PRO A 112 -0.45 -12.95 15.18
N ALA A 113 -1.08 -14.07 14.81
CA ALA A 113 -1.70 -15.00 15.78
C ALA A 113 -1.21 -16.40 15.50
N GLY A 114 -1.18 -17.24 16.57
CA GLY A 114 -0.83 -18.64 16.44
C GLY A 114 0.57 -18.87 15.89
N LEU A 115 0.67 -19.74 14.89
CA LEU A 115 1.96 -20.12 14.28
C LEU A 115 2.66 -18.95 13.60
N MET A 116 1.92 -17.91 13.20
CA MET A 116 2.51 -16.75 12.56
C MET A 116 3.46 -15.98 13.49
N LYS A 117 3.30 -16.11 14.81
CA LYS A 117 4.19 -15.47 15.76
C LYS A 117 5.64 -15.95 15.60
N LEU A 118 5.82 -17.20 15.21
CA LEU A 118 7.13 -17.79 14.98
C LEU A 118 7.79 -17.25 13.72
N MET A 119 7.00 -16.70 12.81
CA MET A 119 7.47 -16.17 11.53
C MET A 119 7.65 -14.65 11.54
N THR A 120 7.55 -14.02 12.71
CA THR A 120 7.60 -12.56 12.84
C THR A 120 8.81 -11.92 12.15
N PRO A 121 10.05 -12.44 12.29
CA PRO A 121 11.20 -11.82 11.61
C PRO A 121 11.08 -11.86 10.08
N MET A 122 10.54 -12.96 9.53
CA MET A 122 10.35 -13.10 8.09
C MET A 122 9.25 -12.15 7.61
N ILE A 123 8.15 -12.07 8.35
CA ILE A 123 7.03 -11.19 8.04
C ILE A 123 7.49 -9.73 8.08
N SER A 124 8.25 -9.35 9.11
CA SER A 124 8.76 -7.98 9.23
C SER A 124 9.64 -7.58 8.05
N ARG A 125 10.50 -8.48 7.60
CA ARG A 125 11.34 -8.22 6.43
C ARG A 125 10.52 -8.09 5.15
N GLN A 126 9.50 -8.92 5.00
CA GLN A 126 8.60 -8.84 3.85
C GLN A 126 7.85 -7.51 3.85
N MET A 127 7.33 -7.10 5.00
CA MET A 127 6.62 -5.84 5.14
C MET A 127 7.55 -4.66 4.85
N GLN A 128 8.82 -4.72 5.31
CA GLN A 128 9.78 -3.65 5.04
C GLN A 128 10.08 -3.55 3.54
N ARG A 129 10.18 -4.66 2.84
CA ARG A 129 10.34 -4.66 1.37
C ARG A 129 9.11 -4.08 0.68
N GLU A 130 7.92 -4.38 1.19
CA GLU A 130 6.67 -3.85 0.63
C GLU A 130 6.62 -2.32 0.73
N VAL A 131 6.87 -1.76 1.91
CA VAL A 131 6.80 -0.31 2.07
C VAL A 131 7.91 0.41 1.31
N ALA A 132 9.07 -0.23 1.14
CA ALA A 132 10.17 0.34 0.37
C ALA A 132 9.85 0.48 -1.12
N GLN A 133 8.82 -0.21 -1.62
CA GLN A 133 8.34 -0.02 -3.00
C GLN A 133 7.84 1.40 -3.25
N LEU A 134 7.64 2.17 -2.19
CA LEU A 134 7.29 3.59 -2.30
C LEU A 134 8.30 4.38 -3.13
N ASP A 135 9.55 3.94 -3.18
CA ASP A 135 10.59 4.54 -4.04
C ASP A 135 10.20 4.42 -5.52
N ASN A 136 9.56 3.32 -5.91
CA ASN A 136 9.08 3.13 -7.28
C ASN A 136 7.94 4.12 -7.59
N LEU A 137 7.05 4.35 -6.62
CA LEU A 137 5.98 5.33 -6.77
C LEU A 137 6.55 6.71 -7.07
N LYS A 138 7.57 7.12 -6.31
CA LYS A 138 8.25 8.39 -6.54
C LYS A 138 8.79 8.47 -7.96
N THR A 139 9.49 7.43 -8.41
CA THR A 139 10.09 7.38 -9.74
C THR A 139 9.01 7.52 -10.83
N ILE A 140 7.91 6.79 -10.68
CA ILE A 140 6.83 6.79 -11.68
C ILE A 140 6.16 8.16 -11.75
N LEU A 141 5.80 8.73 -10.61
CA LEU A 141 5.08 10.00 -10.57
C LEU A 141 5.94 11.18 -11.02
N GLU A 142 7.24 11.14 -10.73
CA GLU A 142 8.15 12.23 -11.15
C GLU A 142 8.49 12.18 -12.64
N ARG A 143 8.27 11.04 -13.31
CA ARG A 143 8.42 10.95 -14.76
C ARG A 143 7.22 11.48 -15.52
N THR A 144 6.05 11.45 -14.89
CA THR A 144 4.80 11.84 -15.54
C THR A 144 4.72 13.36 -15.61
N PRO A 145 4.53 13.94 -16.80
CA PRO A 145 4.42 15.40 -16.95
C PRO A 145 3.24 16.00 -16.20
#